data_0bb6b874cff0ac430ee6727fbf0d1919
#
_entry.id   0bb6b874cff0ac430ee6727fbf0d1919
#
_cell.length_a   1.000
_cell.length_b   1.000
_cell.length_c   1.000
_cell.angle_alpha   90.00
_cell.angle_beta   90.00
_cell.angle_gamma   90.00
#
_symmetry.space_group_name_H-M   'P 1'
#
loop_
_entity.id
_entity.type
_entity.pdbx_description
1 polymer ?
#
loop_
_entity_poly.entity_id
_entity_poly.type
_entity_poly.pdbx_seq_one_letter_code
_entity_poly.pdbx_strand_id
1 'polypeptide(L)'
;KPARLTAVLDVPGPALATFEKVDLVLVCASFRTSIQATHALGATLRRLASKGAIIAGIDGGPWVLARAGLLDGQSATVHWEDLEDFSTRHEKIDVRPDRVVVSGPFLTAAGAAPALEMMLGLVDELYGGALARDVGNAFLYDPPPAQPQSRRATAEIARRDPIVARALQLMEATMGEPLPVRDIARKVGLSARRLEVRFQTAIRQSPAKAYMSMRMAEAMRLAKDTPQTAAAIAIAVGFSSQSSFARAFKQTYGASLREVRLRFE
;
A
#
# COMPACT_ATOMS: atom_id res chain seq x y z
N LYS A 1 14.21 -17.86 27.31
CA LYS A 1 15.43 -17.03 27.31
C LYS A 1 15.03 -15.62 26.93
N PRO A 2 15.60 -14.57 27.55
CA PRO A 2 15.33 -13.19 27.13
C PRO A 2 15.74 -12.98 25.69
N ALA A 3 15.01 -12.08 25.00
CA ALA A 3 15.36 -11.67 23.64
C ALA A 3 16.64 -10.83 23.68
N ARG A 4 17.67 -11.26 22.95
CA ARG A 4 18.91 -10.49 22.79
C ARG A 4 18.77 -9.53 21.63
N LEU A 5 18.92 -8.26 21.92
CA LEU A 5 19.11 -7.23 20.90
C LEU A 5 20.58 -7.20 20.46
N THR A 6 20.83 -6.84 19.20
CA THR A 6 22.18 -6.70 18.64
C THR A 6 23.01 -5.62 19.36
N ALA A 7 22.38 -4.74 20.10
CA ALA A 7 22.97 -3.66 20.86
C ALA A 7 22.90 -3.89 22.37
N VAL A 8 23.52 -4.96 22.88
CA VAL A 8 23.86 -5.14 24.32
C VAL A 8 22.68 -5.09 25.30
N LEU A 9 21.44 -4.95 24.87
CA LEU A 9 20.27 -4.90 25.77
C LEU A 9 19.46 -6.19 25.67
N ASP A 10 19.32 -6.89 26.79
CA ASP A 10 18.41 -8.03 26.91
C ASP A 10 17.05 -7.51 27.42
N VAL A 11 15.97 -7.74 26.68
CA VAL A 11 14.61 -7.45 27.14
C VAL A 11 14.06 -8.69 27.84
N PRO A 12 13.88 -8.66 29.17
CA PRO A 12 13.34 -9.80 29.90
C PRO A 12 11.87 -10.03 29.51
N GLY A 13 11.49 -11.30 29.40
CA GLY A 13 10.12 -11.70 29.10
C GLY A 13 9.91 -13.19 29.15
N PRO A 14 8.65 -13.66 29.24
CA PRO A 14 8.35 -15.08 29.15
C PRO A 14 8.68 -15.61 27.76
N ALA A 15 8.98 -16.89 27.68
CA ALA A 15 9.22 -17.53 26.40
C ALA A 15 7.93 -17.57 25.57
N LEU A 16 7.97 -17.23 24.29
CA LEU A 16 6.80 -17.25 23.41
C LEU A 16 6.08 -18.62 23.41
N ALA A 17 6.83 -19.70 23.61
CA ALA A 17 6.29 -21.05 23.66
C ALA A 17 5.35 -21.31 24.86
N THR A 18 5.40 -20.49 25.90
CA THR A 18 4.53 -20.64 27.09
C THR A 18 3.12 -20.11 26.87
N PHE A 19 2.89 -19.29 25.84
CA PHE A 19 1.57 -18.79 25.51
C PHE A 19 0.75 -19.84 24.77
N GLU A 20 -0.40 -20.19 25.29
CA GLU A 20 -1.31 -21.15 24.64
C GLU A 20 -2.10 -20.51 23.50
N LYS A 21 -2.55 -19.27 23.69
CA LYS A 21 -3.31 -18.46 22.74
C LYS A 21 -2.90 -16.99 22.86
N VAL A 22 -2.84 -16.31 21.75
CA VAL A 22 -2.62 -14.86 21.64
C VAL A 22 -3.42 -14.36 20.44
N ASP A 23 -3.77 -13.09 20.42
CA ASP A 23 -4.49 -12.48 19.30
C ASP A 23 -3.52 -11.99 18.22
N LEU A 24 -2.35 -11.50 18.63
CA LEU A 24 -1.34 -10.93 17.73
C LEU A 24 0.08 -11.32 18.17
N VAL A 25 0.92 -11.71 17.21
CA VAL A 25 2.37 -11.90 17.40
C VAL A 25 3.10 -10.95 16.46
N LEU A 26 3.95 -10.10 17.01
CA LEU A 26 4.86 -9.25 16.25
C LEU A 26 6.27 -9.86 16.25
N VAL A 27 6.76 -10.22 15.07
CA VAL A 27 8.12 -10.73 14.87
C VAL A 27 8.98 -9.58 14.34
N CYS A 28 9.68 -8.91 15.25
CA CYS A 28 10.60 -7.83 14.94
C CYS A 28 12.02 -8.41 14.81
N ALA A 29 12.58 -8.34 13.63
CA ALA A 29 13.95 -8.75 13.36
C ALA A 29 14.57 -7.78 12.36
N SER A 30 15.90 -7.61 12.40
CA SER A 30 16.63 -6.78 11.46
C SER A 30 17.78 -7.59 10.86
N PHE A 31 18.92 -7.66 11.52
CA PHE A 31 20.10 -8.38 11.03
C PHE A 31 20.17 -9.82 11.53
N ARG A 32 20.86 -10.71 10.79
CA ARG A 32 21.13 -12.12 11.17
C ARG A 32 19.86 -12.95 11.41
N THR A 33 18.82 -12.72 10.63
CA THR A 33 17.55 -13.45 10.71
C THR A 33 17.72 -14.96 10.62
N SER A 34 18.78 -15.43 9.94
CA SER A 34 19.13 -16.84 9.82
C SER A 34 19.42 -17.53 11.16
N ILE A 35 19.99 -16.80 12.12
CA ILE A 35 20.30 -17.34 13.46
C ILE A 35 19.05 -17.31 14.34
N GLN A 36 18.19 -16.31 14.16
CA GLN A 36 16.99 -16.11 14.96
C GLN A 36 15.84 -17.06 14.55
N ALA A 37 15.76 -17.42 13.28
CA ALA A 37 14.74 -18.31 12.74
C ALA A 37 15.00 -19.79 13.10
N THR A 38 14.92 -20.11 14.39
CA THR A 38 15.09 -21.48 14.88
C THR A 38 13.88 -22.36 14.58
N HIS A 39 14.08 -23.67 14.45
CA HIS A 39 13.00 -24.63 14.26
C HIS A 39 11.94 -24.56 15.38
N ALA A 40 12.37 -24.38 16.63
CA ALA A 40 11.47 -24.24 17.78
C ALA A 40 10.60 -22.97 17.70
N LEU A 41 11.18 -21.85 17.27
CA LEU A 41 10.41 -20.61 17.04
C LEU A 41 9.38 -20.83 15.91
N GLY A 42 9.79 -21.41 14.79
CA GLY A 42 8.89 -21.71 13.67
C GLY A 42 7.73 -22.63 14.08
N ALA A 43 7.98 -23.68 14.86
CA ALA A 43 6.94 -24.55 15.39
C ALA A 43 5.94 -23.79 16.30
N THR A 44 6.46 -22.90 17.15
CA THR A 44 5.62 -22.06 18.03
C THR A 44 4.75 -21.09 17.22
N LEU A 45 5.32 -20.41 16.23
CA LEU A 45 4.58 -19.48 15.36
C LEU A 45 3.46 -20.20 14.57
N ARG A 46 3.75 -21.38 13.99
CA ARG A 46 2.73 -22.20 13.32
C ARG A 46 1.60 -22.60 14.26
N ARG A 47 1.94 -23.02 15.49
CA ARG A 47 0.94 -23.38 16.50
C ARG A 47 0.05 -22.20 16.88
N LEU A 48 0.60 -21.01 17.05
CA LEU A 48 -0.19 -19.81 17.38
C LEU A 48 -1.04 -19.37 16.19
N ALA A 49 -0.50 -19.40 14.97
CA ALA A 49 -1.26 -19.11 13.74
C ALA A 49 -2.44 -20.07 13.55
N SER A 50 -2.25 -21.39 13.79
CA SER A 50 -3.32 -22.39 13.71
C SER A 50 -4.43 -22.21 14.77
N LYS A 51 -4.14 -21.48 15.84
CA LYS A 51 -5.10 -21.07 16.88
C LYS A 51 -5.78 -19.72 16.60
N GLY A 52 -5.55 -19.14 15.42
CA GLY A 52 -6.18 -17.91 14.95
C GLY A 52 -5.46 -16.62 15.29
N ALA A 53 -4.17 -16.70 15.73
CA ALA A 53 -3.38 -15.50 15.93
C ALA A 53 -3.05 -14.79 14.61
N ILE A 54 -3.14 -13.48 14.59
CA ILE A 54 -2.54 -12.64 13.54
C ILE A 54 -1.02 -12.68 13.75
N ILE A 55 -0.26 -12.95 12.69
CA ILE A 55 1.20 -13.00 12.76
C ILE A 55 1.78 -11.90 11.87
N ALA A 56 2.47 -10.96 12.47
CA ALA A 56 3.08 -9.84 11.76
C ALA A 56 4.62 -9.95 11.77
N GLY A 57 5.22 -9.75 10.59
CA GLY A 57 6.68 -9.67 10.40
C GLY A 57 7.11 -8.25 10.06
N ILE A 58 8.08 -7.71 10.79
CA ILE A 58 8.58 -6.35 10.63
C ILE A 58 10.06 -6.39 10.25
N ASP A 59 10.44 -5.65 9.21
CA ASP A 59 11.79 -5.50 8.68
C ASP A 59 12.36 -6.86 8.24
N GLY A 60 13.25 -7.50 9.02
CA GLY A 60 13.71 -8.87 8.81
C GLY A 60 12.75 -9.95 9.32
N GLY A 61 11.63 -9.59 9.97
CA GLY A 61 10.63 -10.52 10.46
C GLY A 61 10.03 -11.44 9.39
N PRO A 62 9.75 -10.97 8.18
CA PRO A 62 9.26 -11.81 7.09
C PRO A 62 10.18 -13.00 6.75
N TRP A 63 11.51 -12.85 6.89
CA TRP A 63 12.45 -13.96 6.74
C TRP A 63 12.23 -15.08 7.76
N VAL A 64 11.89 -14.70 9.00
CA VAL A 64 11.59 -15.67 10.07
C VAL A 64 10.28 -16.40 9.75
N LEU A 65 9.26 -15.67 9.29
CA LEU A 65 7.96 -16.24 8.90
C LEU A 65 8.08 -17.16 7.67
N ALA A 66 8.85 -16.75 6.67
CA ALA A 66 9.10 -17.55 5.46
C ALA A 66 9.80 -18.87 5.79
N ARG A 67 10.84 -18.83 6.64
CA ARG A 67 11.52 -20.04 7.12
C ARG A 67 10.63 -20.95 7.96
N ALA A 68 9.64 -20.38 8.63
CA ALA A 68 8.62 -21.16 9.33
C ALA A 68 7.59 -21.78 8.38
N GLY A 69 7.62 -21.48 7.06
CA GLY A 69 6.65 -21.92 6.06
C GLY A 69 5.27 -21.27 6.18
N LEU A 70 5.18 -20.16 6.94
CA LEU A 70 3.91 -19.45 7.19
C LEU A 70 3.48 -18.59 6.00
N LEU A 71 4.43 -18.19 5.15
CA LEU A 71 4.16 -17.31 4.00
C LEU A 71 4.06 -18.08 2.67
N ASP A 72 4.16 -19.40 2.66
CA ASP A 72 4.01 -20.21 1.45
C ASP A 72 2.61 -19.98 0.84
N GLY A 73 2.56 -19.57 -0.43
CA GLY A 73 1.32 -19.23 -1.13
C GLY A 73 0.69 -17.89 -0.73
N GLN A 74 1.33 -17.12 0.14
CA GLN A 74 0.89 -15.80 0.57
C GLN A 74 1.61 -14.68 -0.16
N SER A 75 1.05 -13.47 -0.14
CA SER A 75 1.78 -12.26 -0.53
C SER A 75 2.51 -11.69 0.68
N ALA A 76 3.73 -11.18 0.49
CA ALA A 76 4.53 -10.59 1.56
C ALA A 76 5.46 -9.50 1.04
N THR A 77 5.92 -8.62 1.95
CA THR A 77 7.02 -7.69 1.70
C THR A 77 8.13 -7.90 2.72
N VAL A 78 9.31 -7.37 2.42
CA VAL A 78 10.50 -7.35 3.27
C VAL A 78 11.22 -6.03 3.03
N HIS A 79 12.28 -5.74 3.78
CA HIS A 79 13.09 -4.54 3.55
C HIS A 79 13.51 -4.44 2.07
N TRP A 80 13.50 -3.24 1.51
CA TRP A 80 13.70 -3.03 0.08
C TRP A 80 15.05 -3.56 -0.44
N GLU A 81 16.09 -3.56 0.40
CA GLU A 81 17.40 -4.13 0.07
C GLU A 81 17.37 -5.65 -0.09
N ASP A 82 16.43 -6.31 0.56
CA ASP A 82 16.31 -7.77 0.60
C ASP A 82 15.29 -8.33 -0.41
N LEU A 83 14.52 -7.49 -1.12
CA LEU A 83 13.42 -7.94 -1.97
C LEU A 83 13.84 -9.00 -3.00
N GLU A 84 14.96 -8.79 -3.68
CA GLU A 84 15.48 -9.70 -4.72
C GLU A 84 15.94 -11.04 -4.12
N ASP A 85 16.74 -10.99 -3.03
CA ASP A 85 17.24 -12.19 -2.36
C ASP A 85 16.08 -12.97 -1.71
N PHE A 86 15.11 -12.27 -1.13
CA PHE A 86 13.93 -12.88 -0.53
C PHE A 86 13.06 -13.60 -1.57
N SER A 87 12.80 -12.97 -2.72
CA SER A 87 12.01 -13.57 -3.81
C SER A 87 12.71 -14.79 -4.42
N THR A 88 14.04 -14.72 -4.57
CA THR A 88 14.84 -15.82 -5.12
C THR A 88 14.87 -17.04 -4.20
N ARG A 89 14.94 -16.81 -2.86
CA ARG A 89 15.01 -17.92 -1.89
C ARG A 89 13.64 -18.49 -1.50
N HIS A 90 12.58 -17.76 -1.76
CA HIS A 90 11.22 -18.14 -1.35
C HIS A 90 10.24 -18.04 -2.52
N GLU A 91 10.47 -18.82 -3.57
CA GLU A 91 9.70 -18.82 -4.82
C GLU A 91 8.19 -19.05 -4.65
N LYS A 92 7.76 -19.65 -3.52
CA LYS A 92 6.34 -19.86 -3.21
C LYS A 92 5.65 -18.62 -2.64
N ILE A 93 6.38 -17.55 -2.36
CA ILE A 93 5.85 -16.31 -1.79
C ILE A 93 5.67 -15.28 -2.92
N ASP A 94 4.50 -14.65 -3.01
CA ASP A 94 4.27 -13.53 -3.90
C ASP A 94 4.88 -12.25 -3.29
N VAL A 95 6.17 -12.02 -3.56
CA VAL A 95 6.92 -10.92 -2.97
C VAL A 95 6.54 -9.59 -3.61
N ARG A 96 6.19 -8.60 -2.79
CA ARG A 96 5.70 -7.30 -3.18
C ARG A 96 6.61 -6.17 -2.70
N PRO A 97 6.88 -5.15 -3.53
CA PRO A 97 7.66 -3.98 -3.13
C PRO A 97 6.80 -2.94 -2.36
N ASP A 98 5.71 -3.38 -1.76
CA ASP A 98 4.82 -2.53 -0.95
C ASP A 98 5.43 -2.29 0.44
N ARG A 99 5.09 -1.16 1.06
CA ARG A 99 5.55 -0.84 2.42
C ARG A 99 4.94 -1.78 3.47
N VAL A 100 3.67 -2.15 3.26
CA VAL A 100 2.89 -3.07 4.09
C VAL A 100 2.12 -4.01 3.19
N VAL A 101 2.13 -5.30 3.49
CA VAL A 101 1.31 -6.32 2.82
C VAL A 101 0.50 -7.07 3.86
N VAL A 102 -0.80 -7.20 3.60
CA VAL A 102 -1.75 -8.02 4.38
C VAL A 102 -2.18 -9.19 3.50
N SER A 103 -2.00 -10.41 4.00
CA SER A 103 -2.37 -11.64 3.29
C SER A 103 -2.95 -12.66 4.28
N GLY A 104 -4.28 -12.74 4.35
CA GLY A 104 -4.97 -13.52 5.38
C GLY A 104 -4.58 -13.07 6.79
N PRO A 105 -4.18 -13.98 7.68
CA PRO A 105 -3.77 -13.65 9.04
C PRO A 105 -2.31 -13.15 9.13
N PHE A 106 -1.64 -12.98 8.01
CA PHE A 106 -0.23 -12.57 7.96
C PHE A 106 -0.10 -11.12 7.51
N LEU A 107 0.65 -10.34 8.28
CA LEU A 107 0.99 -8.96 7.97
C LEU A 107 2.50 -8.85 7.83
N THR A 108 2.98 -8.11 6.85
CA THR A 108 4.40 -7.84 6.69
C THR A 108 4.65 -6.36 6.44
N ALA A 109 5.66 -5.80 7.09
CA ALA A 109 6.06 -4.42 6.95
C ALA A 109 7.55 -4.32 6.60
N ALA A 110 7.87 -3.50 5.60
CA ALA A 110 9.19 -3.39 5.00
C ALA A 110 10.23 -2.61 5.87
N GLY A 111 9.90 -2.29 7.12
CA GLY A 111 10.80 -1.58 8.03
C GLY A 111 10.06 -0.86 9.15
N ALA A 112 10.76 -0.02 9.92
CA ALA A 112 10.24 0.63 11.11
C ALA A 112 9.07 1.60 10.83
N ALA A 113 9.20 2.51 9.86
CA ALA A 113 8.13 3.44 9.51
C ALA A 113 6.89 2.71 8.91
N PRO A 114 7.05 1.74 7.98
CA PRO A 114 5.97 0.86 7.57
C PRO A 114 5.32 0.06 8.70
N ALA A 115 6.04 -0.27 9.78
CA ALA A 115 5.45 -0.95 10.93
C ALA A 115 4.39 -0.11 11.65
N LEU A 116 4.62 1.20 11.81
CA LEU A 116 3.61 2.10 12.35
C LEU A 116 2.38 2.16 11.42
N GLU A 117 2.58 2.26 10.12
CA GLU A 117 1.51 2.23 9.11
C GLU A 117 0.68 0.95 9.21
N MET A 118 1.35 -0.20 9.33
CA MET A 118 0.71 -1.50 9.52
C MET A 118 -0.14 -1.56 10.79
N MET A 119 0.40 -1.07 11.91
CA MET A 119 -0.31 -1.07 13.19
C MET A 119 -1.50 -0.11 13.19
N LEU A 120 -1.38 1.07 12.58
CA LEU A 120 -2.51 1.99 12.41
C LEU A 120 -3.60 1.38 11.53
N GLY A 121 -3.23 0.65 10.48
CA GLY A 121 -4.18 -0.11 9.65
C GLY A 121 -4.91 -1.20 10.45
N LEU A 122 -4.21 -1.90 11.32
CA LEU A 122 -4.82 -2.91 12.20
C LEU A 122 -5.75 -2.27 13.24
N VAL A 123 -5.39 -1.12 13.81
CA VAL A 123 -6.26 -0.36 14.71
C VAL A 123 -7.52 0.12 13.98
N ASP A 124 -7.38 0.58 12.73
CA ASP A 124 -8.52 1.00 11.89
C ASP A 124 -9.49 -0.17 11.65
N GLU A 125 -8.97 -1.34 11.32
CA GLU A 125 -9.77 -2.55 11.07
C GLU A 125 -10.50 -3.03 12.34
N LEU A 126 -9.84 -3.04 13.49
CA LEU A 126 -10.39 -3.59 14.73
C LEU A 126 -11.28 -2.60 15.50
N TYR A 127 -10.97 -1.31 15.45
CA TYR A 127 -11.58 -0.29 16.32
C TYR A 127 -12.12 0.92 15.56
N GLY A 128 -11.89 0.99 14.24
CA GLY A 128 -12.37 2.05 13.35
C GLY A 128 -11.43 3.25 13.24
N GLY A 129 -11.60 3.98 12.13
CA GLY A 129 -10.70 5.04 11.69
C GLY A 129 -10.59 6.26 12.62
N ALA A 130 -11.57 6.46 13.52
CA ALA A 130 -11.46 7.54 14.50
C ALA A 130 -10.30 7.29 15.46
N LEU A 131 -10.25 6.10 16.08
CA LEU A 131 -9.17 5.73 17.00
C LEU A 131 -7.82 5.65 16.27
N ALA A 132 -7.79 5.10 15.06
CA ALA A 132 -6.55 5.05 14.28
C ALA A 132 -5.97 6.44 14.01
N ARG A 133 -6.81 7.43 13.70
CA ARG A 133 -6.38 8.83 13.53
C ARG A 133 -5.88 9.44 14.84
N ASP A 134 -6.57 9.22 15.95
CA ASP A 134 -6.17 9.75 17.25
C ASP A 134 -4.80 9.19 17.68
N VAL A 135 -4.59 7.88 17.46
CA VAL A 135 -3.28 7.23 17.69
C VAL A 135 -2.22 7.80 16.75
N GLY A 136 -2.52 7.96 15.46
CA GLY A 136 -1.62 8.58 14.49
C GLY A 136 -1.21 9.99 14.90
N ASN A 137 -2.16 10.82 15.32
CA ASN A 137 -1.90 12.17 15.80
C ASN A 137 -1.01 12.16 17.05
N ALA A 138 -1.23 11.24 17.99
CA ALA A 138 -0.39 11.11 19.19
C ALA A 138 1.08 10.77 18.86
N PHE A 139 1.31 10.04 17.75
CA PHE A 139 2.66 9.77 17.24
C PHE A 139 3.20 10.88 16.33
N LEU A 140 2.46 11.98 16.12
CA LEU A 140 2.78 13.00 15.11
C LEU A 140 3.04 12.36 13.72
N TYR A 141 2.34 11.27 13.47
CA TYR A 141 2.49 10.51 12.24
C TYR A 141 1.64 11.15 11.15
N ASP A 142 2.32 11.77 10.22
CA ASP A 142 1.72 12.17 8.96
C ASP A 142 1.87 10.98 7.99
N PRO A 143 0.77 10.27 7.68
CA PRO A 143 0.87 9.14 6.77
C PRO A 143 1.49 9.65 5.47
N PRO A 144 2.50 8.93 4.91
CA PRO A 144 3.01 9.31 3.61
C PRO A 144 1.82 9.46 2.68
N PRO A 145 1.79 10.51 1.84
CA PRO A 145 0.68 10.77 0.95
C PRO A 145 0.30 9.43 0.34
N ALA A 146 -0.97 9.03 0.54
CA ALA A 146 -1.45 7.71 0.17
C ALA A 146 -0.89 7.44 -1.22
N GLN A 147 0.03 6.47 -1.33
CA GLN A 147 0.54 6.10 -2.66
C GLN A 147 -0.72 5.90 -3.46
N PRO A 148 -0.92 6.67 -4.54
CA PRO A 148 -2.24 6.79 -5.13
C PRO A 148 -2.80 5.38 -5.23
N GLN A 149 -4.03 5.17 -4.75
CA GLN A 149 -4.73 3.88 -4.85
C GLN A 149 -4.62 3.35 -6.29
N SER A 150 -4.31 4.25 -7.23
CA SER A 150 -3.86 3.98 -8.58
C SER A 150 -2.67 3.01 -8.66
N ARG A 151 -1.61 3.07 -7.86
CA ARG A 151 -0.46 2.15 -8.01
C ARG A 151 -0.76 0.74 -7.50
N ARG A 152 -1.48 0.59 -6.38
CA ARG A 152 -1.94 -0.73 -5.92
C ARG A 152 -2.99 -1.31 -6.87
N ALA A 153 -3.96 -0.50 -7.24
CA ALA A 153 -4.96 -0.88 -8.24
C ALA A 153 -4.30 -1.17 -9.60
N THR A 154 -3.29 -0.39 -10.00
CA THR A 154 -2.57 -0.61 -11.27
C THR A 154 -1.75 -1.90 -11.23
N ALA A 155 -1.11 -2.25 -10.11
CA ALA A 155 -0.39 -3.52 -9.96
C ALA A 155 -1.34 -4.74 -9.98
N GLU A 156 -2.49 -4.66 -9.34
CA GLU A 156 -3.51 -5.70 -9.41
C GLU A 156 -4.15 -5.79 -10.81
N ILE A 157 -4.39 -4.65 -11.44
CA ILE A 157 -4.87 -4.56 -12.81
C ILE A 157 -3.81 -5.11 -13.78
N ALA A 158 -2.52 -4.86 -13.55
CA ALA A 158 -1.44 -5.36 -14.39
C ALA A 158 -1.37 -6.89 -14.42
N ARG A 159 -1.73 -7.55 -13.32
CA ARG A 159 -1.86 -9.00 -13.28
C ARG A 159 -3.07 -9.52 -14.05
N ARG A 160 -4.19 -8.77 -14.04
CA ARG A 160 -5.44 -9.16 -14.71
C ARG A 160 -5.47 -8.74 -16.17
N ASP A 161 -4.97 -7.54 -16.49
CA ASP A 161 -4.91 -6.98 -17.84
C ASP A 161 -3.71 -6.03 -17.99
N PRO A 162 -2.55 -6.54 -18.45
CA PRO A 162 -1.34 -5.73 -18.64
C PRO A 162 -1.52 -4.53 -19.59
N ILE A 163 -2.46 -4.63 -20.54
CA ILE A 163 -2.73 -3.54 -21.50
C ILE A 163 -3.47 -2.39 -20.81
N VAL A 164 -4.45 -2.71 -19.97
CA VAL A 164 -5.15 -1.69 -19.16
C VAL A 164 -4.17 -1.02 -18.19
N ALA A 165 -3.30 -1.78 -17.55
CA ALA A 165 -2.27 -1.22 -16.68
C ALA A 165 -1.34 -0.27 -17.43
N ARG A 166 -0.87 -0.65 -18.63
CA ARG A 166 -0.04 0.22 -19.47
C ARG A 166 -0.76 1.49 -19.92
N ALA A 167 -2.06 1.38 -20.21
CA ALA A 167 -2.88 2.55 -20.54
C ALA A 167 -3.01 3.50 -19.34
N LEU A 168 -3.22 3.00 -18.13
CA LEU A 168 -3.26 3.78 -16.89
C LEU A 168 -1.91 4.47 -16.61
N GLN A 169 -0.79 3.77 -16.81
CA GLN A 169 0.54 4.39 -16.71
C GLN A 169 0.75 5.53 -17.70
N LEU A 170 0.29 5.37 -18.95
CA LEU A 170 0.34 6.45 -19.96
C LEU A 170 -0.53 7.64 -19.55
N MET A 171 -1.73 7.40 -18.99
CA MET A 171 -2.59 8.44 -18.47
C MET A 171 -1.93 9.21 -17.32
N GLU A 172 -1.28 8.50 -16.41
CA GLU A 172 -0.53 9.10 -15.29
C GLU A 172 0.63 9.96 -15.81
N ALA A 173 1.43 9.43 -16.72
CA ALA A 173 2.59 10.13 -17.30
C ALA A 173 2.22 11.38 -18.14
N THR A 174 0.99 11.45 -18.64
CA THR A 174 0.50 12.55 -19.48
C THR A 174 -0.57 13.40 -18.78
N MET A 175 -0.58 13.44 -17.46
CA MET A 175 -1.64 14.06 -16.67
C MET A 175 -1.75 15.59 -16.92
N GLY A 176 -0.61 16.28 -17.03
CA GLY A 176 -0.55 17.73 -17.29
C GLY A 176 -0.93 18.10 -18.72
N GLU A 177 -0.69 17.20 -19.67
CA GLU A 177 -1.09 17.34 -21.08
C GLU A 177 -1.88 16.10 -21.52
N PRO A 178 -3.16 16.01 -21.16
CA PRO A 178 -3.93 14.78 -21.32
C PRO A 178 -4.09 14.36 -22.77
N LEU A 179 -3.65 13.16 -23.09
CA LEU A 179 -3.85 12.57 -24.40
C LEU A 179 -5.32 12.16 -24.62
N PRO A 180 -5.88 12.35 -25.79
CA PRO A 180 -7.15 11.76 -26.16
C PRO A 180 -7.14 10.24 -25.99
N VAL A 181 -8.25 9.64 -25.54
CA VAL A 181 -8.38 8.18 -25.33
C VAL A 181 -8.01 7.38 -26.59
N ARG A 182 -8.32 7.87 -27.80
CA ARG A 182 -7.94 7.26 -29.06
C ARG A 182 -6.42 7.13 -29.24
N ASP A 183 -5.68 8.12 -28.74
CA ASP A 183 -4.22 8.16 -28.87
C ASP A 183 -3.57 7.24 -27.82
N ILE A 184 -4.15 7.17 -26.62
CA ILE A 184 -3.77 6.17 -25.62
C ILE A 184 -4.02 4.76 -26.17
N ALA A 185 -5.18 4.49 -26.72
CA ALA A 185 -5.51 3.20 -27.34
C ALA A 185 -4.47 2.81 -28.41
N ARG A 186 -4.13 3.74 -29.32
CA ARG A 186 -3.12 3.51 -30.35
C ARG A 186 -1.74 3.19 -29.76
N LYS A 187 -1.32 3.91 -28.69
CA LYS A 187 -0.04 3.67 -28.01
C LYS A 187 0.05 2.31 -27.31
N VAL A 188 -1.08 1.75 -26.90
CA VAL A 188 -1.15 0.38 -26.33
C VAL A 188 -1.51 -0.70 -27.35
N GLY A 189 -1.56 -0.36 -28.67
CA GLY A 189 -1.79 -1.31 -29.75
C GLY A 189 -3.25 -1.74 -29.92
N LEU A 190 -4.22 -0.91 -29.48
CA LEU A 190 -5.65 -1.20 -29.58
C LEU A 190 -6.43 -0.12 -30.32
N SER A 191 -7.63 -0.47 -30.79
CA SER A 191 -8.66 0.51 -31.14
C SER A 191 -9.31 1.07 -29.88
N ALA A 192 -9.86 2.29 -29.94
CA ALA A 192 -10.56 2.92 -28.83
C ALA A 192 -11.69 2.02 -28.26
N ARG A 193 -12.46 1.36 -29.15
CA ARG A 193 -13.54 0.44 -28.78
C ARG A 193 -13.03 -0.79 -27.99
N ARG A 194 -11.89 -1.36 -28.40
CA ARG A 194 -11.28 -2.50 -27.68
C ARG A 194 -10.74 -2.07 -26.31
N LEU A 195 -10.16 -0.88 -26.23
CA LEU A 195 -9.71 -0.32 -24.96
C LEU A 195 -10.88 -0.09 -23.99
N GLU A 196 -12.02 0.45 -24.51
CA GLU A 196 -13.24 0.64 -23.74
C GLU A 196 -13.74 -0.66 -23.11
N VAL A 197 -13.86 -1.73 -23.91
CA VAL A 197 -14.30 -3.05 -23.44
C VAL A 197 -13.36 -3.58 -22.35
N ARG A 198 -12.04 -3.48 -22.56
CA ARG A 198 -11.07 -3.95 -21.58
C ARG A 198 -11.13 -3.19 -20.25
N PHE A 199 -11.24 -1.86 -20.30
CA PHE A 199 -11.42 -1.03 -19.12
C PHE A 199 -12.70 -1.39 -18.36
N GLN A 200 -13.80 -1.58 -19.10
CA GLN A 200 -15.06 -1.97 -18.48
C GLN A 200 -14.97 -3.35 -17.79
N THR A 201 -14.25 -4.28 -18.40
CA THR A 201 -14.04 -5.63 -17.83
C THR A 201 -13.10 -5.59 -16.64
N ALA A 202 -11.96 -4.90 -16.74
CA ALA A 202 -10.90 -4.92 -15.74
C ALA A 202 -11.23 -4.05 -14.50
N ILE A 203 -11.81 -2.87 -14.71
CA ILE A 203 -12.01 -1.87 -13.64
C ILE A 203 -13.42 -1.29 -13.56
N ARG A 204 -14.36 -1.79 -14.34
CA ARG A 204 -15.78 -1.38 -14.35
C ARG A 204 -15.99 0.12 -14.64
N GLN A 205 -15.07 0.74 -15.36
CA GLN A 205 -15.13 2.15 -15.76
C GLN A 205 -14.69 2.32 -17.20
N SER A 206 -15.13 3.42 -17.83
CA SER A 206 -14.58 3.82 -19.12
C SER A 206 -13.17 4.41 -18.99
N PRO A 207 -12.32 4.33 -20.04
CA PRO A 207 -11.00 4.98 -20.03
C PRO A 207 -11.06 6.48 -19.72
N ALA A 208 -12.04 7.18 -20.28
CA ALA A 208 -12.23 8.62 -20.04
C ALA A 208 -12.59 8.92 -18.58
N LYS A 209 -13.47 8.11 -17.97
CA LYS A 209 -13.86 8.24 -16.57
C LYS A 209 -12.69 7.91 -15.64
N ALA A 210 -11.94 6.85 -15.93
CA ALA A 210 -10.74 6.50 -15.17
C ALA A 210 -9.70 7.62 -15.21
N TYR A 211 -9.42 8.17 -16.39
CA TYR A 211 -8.49 9.29 -16.56
C TYR A 211 -8.94 10.53 -15.78
N MET A 212 -10.22 10.90 -15.88
CA MET A 212 -10.77 12.02 -15.12
C MET A 212 -10.64 11.79 -13.61
N SER A 213 -10.93 10.58 -13.12
CA SER A 213 -10.78 10.23 -11.69
C SER A 213 -9.34 10.38 -11.22
N MET A 214 -8.35 9.95 -12.02
CA MET A 214 -6.93 10.12 -11.70
C MET A 214 -6.54 11.60 -11.61
N ARG A 215 -6.98 12.42 -12.56
CA ARG A 215 -6.75 13.87 -12.56
C ARG A 215 -7.38 14.57 -11.35
N MET A 216 -8.57 14.17 -10.96
CA MET A 216 -9.24 14.71 -9.76
C MET A 216 -8.55 14.26 -8.47
N ALA A 217 -8.10 13.01 -8.38
CA ALA A 217 -7.35 12.52 -7.23
C ALA A 217 -6.04 13.31 -7.04
N GLU A 218 -5.30 13.56 -8.12
CA GLU A 218 -4.09 14.37 -8.08
C GLU A 218 -4.39 15.84 -7.71
N ALA A 219 -5.48 16.40 -8.25
CA ALA A 219 -5.91 17.75 -7.86
C ALA A 219 -6.25 17.85 -6.37
N MET A 220 -6.89 16.84 -5.80
CA MET A 220 -7.18 16.76 -4.37
C MET A 220 -5.89 16.68 -3.55
N ARG A 221 -4.93 15.87 -3.97
CA ARG A 221 -3.61 15.76 -3.34
C ARG A 221 -2.89 17.11 -3.36
N LEU A 222 -2.77 17.75 -4.51
CA LEU A 222 -2.14 19.07 -4.64
C LEU A 222 -2.86 20.15 -3.80
N ALA A 223 -4.18 20.05 -3.67
CA ALA A 223 -4.96 20.98 -2.86
C ALA A 223 -4.65 20.89 -1.36
N LYS A 224 -4.37 19.67 -0.88
CA LYS A 224 -4.06 19.38 0.53
C LYS A 224 -2.58 19.60 0.85
N ASP A 225 -1.70 19.13 -0.03
CA ASP A 225 -0.28 18.98 0.27
C ASP A 225 0.57 20.18 -0.20
N THR A 226 -0.03 21.14 -0.93
CA THR A 226 0.73 22.25 -1.49
C THR A 226 0.00 23.59 -1.39
N PRO A 227 0.73 24.72 -1.31
CA PRO A 227 0.13 26.07 -1.34
C PRO A 227 -0.24 26.55 -2.76
N GLN A 228 -0.21 25.68 -3.77
CA GLN A 228 -0.46 26.05 -5.16
C GLN A 228 -1.85 26.67 -5.34
N THR A 229 -1.96 27.68 -6.21
CA THR A 229 -3.24 28.29 -6.53
C THR A 229 -4.17 27.34 -7.29
N ALA A 230 -5.48 27.57 -7.26
CA ALA A 230 -6.43 26.78 -8.03
C ALA A 230 -6.14 26.79 -9.54
N ALA A 231 -5.60 27.89 -10.07
CA ALA A 231 -5.18 28.00 -11.45
C ALA A 231 -3.95 27.11 -11.75
N ALA A 232 -2.95 27.10 -10.85
CA ALA A 232 -1.77 26.24 -10.99
C ALA A 232 -2.15 24.75 -10.93
N ILE A 233 -3.01 24.36 -10.00
CA ILE A 233 -3.52 22.99 -9.89
C ILE A 233 -4.31 22.60 -11.16
N ALA A 234 -5.16 23.49 -11.68
CA ALA A 234 -5.90 23.22 -12.91
C ALA A 234 -4.96 22.88 -14.08
N ILE A 235 -3.88 23.65 -14.24
CA ILE A 235 -2.85 23.40 -15.27
C ILE A 235 -2.13 22.08 -15.00
N ALA A 236 -1.68 21.85 -13.76
CA ALA A 236 -0.95 20.64 -13.39
C ALA A 236 -1.72 19.35 -13.68
N VAL A 237 -3.06 19.39 -13.58
CA VAL A 237 -3.92 18.25 -13.87
C VAL A 237 -4.57 18.35 -15.26
N GLY A 238 -4.03 19.20 -16.15
CA GLY A 238 -4.33 19.24 -17.58
C GLY A 238 -5.68 19.88 -17.96
N PHE A 239 -6.16 20.87 -17.18
CA PHE A 239 -7.31 21.68 -17.60
C PHE A 239 -6.85 22.96 -18.28
N SER A 240 -7.50 23.27 -19.41
CA SER A 240 -7.25 24.50 -20.16
C SER A 240 -7.85 25.76 -19.49
N SER A 241 -8.76 25.59 -18.54
CA SER A 241 -9.34 26.72 -17.81
C SER A 241 -9.64 26.36 -16.36
N GLN A 242 -9.43 27.33 -15.44
CA GLN A 242 -9.77 27.20 -14.04
C GLN A 242 -11.28 26.96 -13.81
N SER A 243 -12.14 27.52 -14.66
CA SER A 243 -13.59 27.37 -14.54
C SER A 243 -14.07 25.95 -14.85
N SER A 244 -13.49 25.29 -15.87
CA SER A 244 -13.79 23.89 -16.18
C SER A 244 -13.25 22.95 -15.11
N PHE A 245 -12.06 23.21 -14.58
CA PHE A 245 -11.49 22.50 -13.44
C PHE A 245 -12.40 22.63 -12.20
N ALA A 246 -12.79 23.84 -11.81
CA ALA A 246 -13.61 24.07 -10.62
C ALA A 246 -14.95 23.34 -10.67
N ARG A 247 -15.59 23.29 -11.85
CA ARG A 247 -16.82 22.52 -12.07
C ARG A 247 -16.59 21.03 -11.91
N ALA A 248 -15.57 20.49 -12.54
CA ALA A 248 -15.22 19.05 -12.44
C ALA A 248 -14.86 18.66 -11.02
N PHE A 249 -14.08 19.47 -10.32
CA PHE A 249 -13.68 19.24 -8.94
C PHE A 249 -14.90 19.24 -8.00
N LYS A 250 -15.79 20.26 -8.10
CA LYS A 250 -17.01 20.33 -7.30
C LYS A 250 -17.97 19.18 -7.62
N GLN A 251 -18.08 18.78 -8.88
CA GLN A 251 -18.90 17.62 -9.28
C GLN A 251 -18.37 16.31 -8.68
N THR A 252 -17.05 16.15 -8.60
CA THR A 252 -16.41 14.92 -8.07
C THR A 252 -16.49 14.84 -6.55
N TYR A 253 -16.27 15.94 -5.84
CA TYR A 253 -16.10 15.96 -4.38
C TYR A 253 -17.22 16.67 -3.60
N GLY A 254 -18.21 17.25 -4.29
CA GLY A 254 -19.31 17.97 -3.66
C GLY A 254 -18.91 19.31 -3.03
N ALA A 255 -17.61 19.68 -3.06
CA ALA A 255 -17.05 20.88 -2.45
C ALA A 255 -16.08 21.58 -3.42
N SER A 256 -15.93 22.90 -3.28
CA SER A 256 -14.91 23.67 -3.99
C SER A 256 -13.52 23.40 -3.39
N LEU A 257 -12.47 23.67 -4.17
CA LEU A 257 -11.09 23.54 -3.71
C LEU A 257 -10.81 24.43 -2.46
N ARG A 258 -11.42 25.62 -2.39
CA ARG A 258 -11.33 26.52 -1.23
C ARG A 258 -11.97 25.89 0.01
N GLU A 259 -13.17 25.31 -0.12
CA GLU A 259 -13.86 24.64 1.00
C GLU A 259 -13.08 23.41 1.47
N VAL A 260 -12.44 22.69 0.56
CA VAL A 260 -11.56 21.57 0.92
C VAL A 260 -10.37 22.08 1.76
N ARG A 261 -9.67 23.13 1.34
CA ARG A 261 -8.53 23.68 2.08
C ARG A 261 -8.90 24.13 3.49
N LEU A 262 -10.00 24.88 3.63
CA LEU A 262 -10.48 25.35 4.95
C LEU A 262 -10.81 24.20 5.93
N ARG A 263 -10.95 22.98 5.47
CA ARG A 263 -11.19 21.82 6.35
C ARG A 263 -9.90 21.17 6.83
N PHE A 264 -8.76 21.53 6.24
CA PHE A 264 -7.44 20.96 6.54
C PHE A 264 -6.45 22.02 7.09
N GLU A 265 -6.84 23.31 7.14
CA GLU A 265 -6.22 24.37 7.93
C GLU A 265 -6.75 24.32 9.38
#